data_dd6c8524cd08896245a3058523542451
#
_entry.id   dd6c8524cd08896245a3058523542451
#
_cell.length_a   1.000
_cell.length_b   1.000
_cell.length_c   1.000
_cell.angle_alpha   90.00
_cell.angle_beta   90.00
_cell.angle_gamma   90.00
#
_symmetry.space_group_name_H-M   'P 1'
#
loop_
_entity.id
_entity.type
_entity.pdbx_description
1 polymer ?
#
loop_
_entity_poly.entity_id
_entity_poly.type
_entity_poly.pdbx_seq_one_letter_code
_entity_poly.pdbx_strand_id
1 'polypeptide(L)'
;MEGIKMKGKQPQSRRKRKSILIAAACLFIGMPTTVFGAVKAYDMIVQKQNYEVNVSVTNKAAKNDKPYKLDVGYLPENMEEISEGAMKYSFKDNYAQGGFSFLLWRLGESSDFSTLYSRDFEEKEFNGKKAVVVNRDMGDDNLTFDRQVFLLFEEEGILLESYVGTDVTEEQLMAVMENVSLKPTSEENASYTLDYDEFLANQEKEAAEEPAELSVIPLKKDSRQLFNVGQTVPVTLEQVETGIINKLDYVIEKVEVFDSIEDFKEENFNPFGLGTLTENKALDETKKLLPYKRDVYQVGDGKDSINKLIESPSVNLKFVYLTTKVKNNSKQATEEIYMHPSLQVLKSENNAWNYAEEEGIAENSIMTGEVDYLEPHGDGKGFYNIGSLQPGQTMQINLGYFVDEDKLDSIFLDAFHYSGFGDTEDMNAEDRWWIDIRQ
;
A
#
# COMPACT_ATOMS: atom_id res chain seq x y z
N MET A 1 -66.39 -2.34 5.20
CA MET A 1 -66.22 -1.82 3.85
C MET A 1 -64.71 -1.52 3.68
N GLU A 2 -64.19 -2.28 2.79
CA GLU A 2 -62.97 -2.17 2.01
C GLU A 2 -61.66 -1.90 2.73
N GLY A 3 -60.96 -2.99 2.85
CA GLY A 3 -59.54 -3.06 3.20
C GLY A 3 -58.65 -2.68 2.05
N ILE A 4 -57.65 -1.87 2.36
CA ILE A 4 -56.53 -1.59 1.47
C ILE A 4 -55.39 -2.57 1.80
N LYS A 5 -55.19 -3.53 0.88
CA LYS A 5 -54.03 -4.43 0.90
C LYS A 5 -52.76 -3.66 0.55
N MET A 6 -51.86 -3.46 1.50
CA MET A 6 -50.50 -3.05 1.20
C MET A 6 -49.75 -4.20 0.54
N LYS A 7 -49.32 -3.98 -0.69
CA LYS A 7 -48.42 -4.89 -1.44
C LYS A 7 -47.07 -4.90 -0.79
N GLY A 8 -46.65 -6.09 -0.37
CA GLY A 8 -45.29 -6.32 0.11
C GLY A 8 -44.25 -6.00 -0.98
N LYS A 9 -43.19 -5.31 -0.58
CA LYS A 9 -42.00 -5.13 -1.40
C LYS A 9 -41.37 -6.49 -1.66
N GLN A 10 -41.18 -6.82 -2.92
CA GLN A 10 -40.36 -7.96 -3.33
C GLN A 10 -38.91 -7.74 -2.86
N PRO A 11 -38.23 -8.78 -2.42
CA PRO A 11 -36.82 -8.67 -2.10
C PRO A 11 -36.04 -8.42 -3.40
N GLN A 12 -35.21 -7.37 -3.37
CA GLN A 12 -34.22 -7.11 -4.45
C GLN A 12 -33.33 -8.34 -4.60
N SER A 13 -33.23 -8.85 -5.81
CA SER A 13 -32.39 -9.98 -6.14
C SER A 13 -30.94 -9.63 -5.83
N ARG A 14 -30.35 -10.32 -4.88
CA ARG A 14 -28.91 -10.37 -4.65
C ARG A 14 -28.25 -10.77 -5.97
N ARG A 15 -27.57 -9.84 -6.63
CA ARG A 15 -26.64 -10.15 -7.70
C ARG A 15 -25.48 -10.88 -7.08
N LYS A 16 -25.49 -12.20 -7.15
CA LYS A 16 -24.31 -13.03 -6.93
C LYS A 16 -23.28 -12.57 -7.94
N ARG A 17 -22.24 -11.89 -7.49
CA ARG A 17 -21.00 -11.73 -8.27
C ARG A 17 -20.44 -13.15 -8.39
N LYS A 18 -20.70 -13.79 -9.51
CA LYS A 18 -20.02 -15.03 -9.89
C LYS A 18 -18.58 -14.62 -10.12
N SER A 19 -17.67 -15.13 -9.30
CA SER A 19 -16.26 -15.21 -9.63
C SER A 19 -16.20 -15.92 -11.00
N ILE A 20 -15.93 -15.18 -12.04
CA ILE A 20 -15.74 -15.73 -13.36
C ILE A 20 -14.30 -16.23 -13.36
N LEU A 21 -14.12 -17.52 -13.09
CA LEU A 21 -12.99 -18.24 -13.59
C LEU A 21 -13.06 -18.12 -15.11
N ILE A 22 -12.33 -17.18 -15.67
CA ILE A 22 -12.14 -17.05 -17.11
C ILE A 22 -11.14 -18.14 -17.48
N ALA A 23 -11.64 -19.31 -17.82
CA ALA A 23 -10.93 -20.19 -18.71
C ALA A 23 -10.84 -19.43 -20.03
N ALA A 24 -9.71 -18.79 -20.29
CA ALA A 24 -9.45 -18.07 -21.51
C ALA A 24 -9.47 -19.06 -22.68
N ALA A 25 -10.59 -19.12 -23.39
CA ALA A 25 -10.62 -19.73 -24.70
C ALA A 25 -9.89 -18.78 -25.65
N CYS A 26 -8.62 -19.08 -25.91
CA CYS A 26 -7.77 -18.37 -26.84
C CYS A 26 -8.38 -18.36 -28.24
N LEU A 27 -8.91 -17.24 -28.67
CA LEU A 27 -9.12 -16.97 -30.10
C LEU A 27 -7.80 -16.44 -30.68
N PHE A 28 -7.06 -17.35 -31.31
CA PHE A 28 -5.86 -17.02 -32.04
C PHE A 28 -6.20 -16.12 -33.25
N ILE A 29 -5.76 -14.87 -33.22
CA ILE A 29 -5.55 -14.10 -34.45
C ILE A 29 -4.03 -14.15 -34.68
N GLY A 30 -3.66 -15.02 -35.64
CA GLY A 30 -2.26 -15.31 -35.93
C GLY A 30 -1.53 -14.16 -36.60
N MET A 31 -0.39 -13.78 -36.05
CA MET A 31 0.71 -13.21 -36.81
C MET A 31 1.76 -14.32 -37.06
N PRO A 32 2.38 -14.36 -38.23
CA PRO A 32 3.31 -15.44 -38.55
C PRO A 32 4.64 -15.22 -37.83
N THR A 33 4.92 -16.06 -36.85
CA THR A 33 6.26 -16.18 -36.28
C THR A 33 7.10 -17.07 -37.20
N THR A 34 8.24 -16.58 -37.65
CA THR A 34 9.24 -17.36 -38.38
C THR A 34 9.90 -18.36 -37.40
N VAL A 35 9.60 -19.63 -37.65
CA VAL A 35 10.16 -20.75 -36.91
C VAL A 35 11.57 -21.05 -37.38
N PHE A 36 12.59 -20.90 -36.54
CA PHE A 36 13.87 -21.59 -36.68
C PHE A 36 13.93 -22.75 -35.68
N GLY A 37 14.18 -23.93 -36.21
CA GLY A 37 14.05 -25.18 -35.52
C GLY A 37 15.16 -25.45 -34.47
N ALA A 38 14.81 -25.34 -33.24
CA ALA A 38 15.18 -26.21 -32.12
C ALA A 38 13.88 -26.39 -31.33
N VAL A 39 13.62 -27.56 -30.77
CA VAL A 39 12.47 -27.73 -29.87
C VAL A 39 12.76 -26.85 -28.67
N LYS A 40 12.16 -25.65 -28.64
CA LYS A 40 12.31 -24.72 -27.52
C LYS A 40 11.65 -25.37 -26.31
N ALA A 41 12.38 -25.44 -25.20
CA ALA A 41 11.86 -25.92 -23.93
C ALA A 41 10.80 -25.00 -23.35
N TYR A 42 10.86 -23.69 -23.72
CA TYR A 42 9.95 -22.67 -23.25
C TYR A 42 9.40 -21.84 -24.42
N ASP A 43 8.08 -21.64 -24.43
CA ASP A 43 7.40 -20.67 -25.28
C ASP A 43 6.86 -19.55 -24.43
N MET A 44 7.25 -18.31 -24.77
CA MET A 44 6.77 -17.09 -24.12
C MET A 44 5.91 -16.33 -25.13
N ILE A 45 4.67 -16.08 -24.77
CA ILE A 45 3.67 -15.39 -25.60
C ILE A 45 3.16 -14.17 -24.85
N VAL A 46 3.07 -13.04 -25.55
CA VAL A 46 2.55 -11.79 -24.99
C VAL A 46 1.25 -11.43 -25.66
N GLN A 47 0.25 -11.07 -24.87
CA GLN A 47 -1.05 -10.62 -25.38
C GLN A 47 -1.41 -9.31 -24.68
N LYS A 48 -1.81 -8.30 -25.47
CA LYS A 48 -2.31 -7.02 -24.96
C LYS A 48 -3.81 -6.91 -25.22
N GLN A 49 -4.54 -6.58 -24.17
CA GLN A 49 -5.93 -6.15 -24.22
C GLN A 49 -5.97 -4.71 -23.70
N ASN A 50 -6.94 -3.90 -23.98
CA ASN A 50 -7.05 -2.49 -23.58
C ASN A 50 -5.87 -1.98 -22.71
N TYR A 51 -5.97 -2.16 -21.38
CA TYR A 51 -4.94 -1.77 -20.40
C TYR A 51 -4.34 -2.96 -19.65
N GLU A 52 -4.43 -4.17 -20.18
CA GLU A 52 -3.84 -5.37 -19.61
C GLU A 52 -2.85 -6.01 -20.59
N VAL A 53 -1.67 -6.37 -20.10
CA VAL A 53 -0.68 -7.18 -20.81
C VAL A 53 -0.53 -8.51 -20.08
N ASN A 54 -0.76 -9.60 -20.81
CA ASN A 54 -0.57 -10.96 -20.29
C ASN A 54 0.69 -11.57 -20.91
N VAL A 55 1.58 -12.07 -20.06
CA VAL A 55 2.78 -12.82 -20.44
C VAL A 55 2.58 -14.27 -20.02
N SER A 56 2.42 -15.15 -21.00
CA SER A 56 2.24 -16.59 -20.79
C SER A 56 3.52 -17.33 -21.13
N VAL A 57 3.99 -18.18 -20.21
CA VAL A 57 5.16 -19.02 -20.41
C VAL A 57 4.75 -20.49 -20.32
N THR A 58 4.89 -21.25 -21.42
CA THR A 58 4.68 -22.69 -21.43
C THR A 58 6.02 -23.38 -21.29
N ASN A 59 6.13 -24.27 -20.32
CA ASN A 59 7.31 -25.08 -20.04
C ASN A 59 7.07 -26.52 -20.51
N LYS A 60 7.89 -27.00 -21.44
CA LYS A 60 7.89 -28.38 -21.92
C LYS A 60 9.03 -29.22 -21.34
N ALA A 61 9.88 -28.61 -20.50
CA ALA A 61 10.98 -29.27 -19.80
C ALA A 61 10.52 -29.82 -18.45
N ALA A 62 11.32 -30.69 -17.87
CA ALA A 62 11.11 -31.07 -16.47
C ALA A 62 11.36 -29.88 -15.55
N LYS A 63 10.56 -29.77 -14.49
CA LYS A 63 10.72 -28.73 -13.47
C LYS A 63 12.14 -28.77 -12.87
N ASN A 64 12.77 -27.64 -12.75
CA ASN A 64 14.12 -27.51 -12.21
C ASN A 64 14.05 -27.01 -10.77
N ASP A 65 14.32 -27.89 -9.79
CA ASP A 65 14.23 -27.55 -8.36
C ASP A 65 15.56 -27.09 -7.75
N LYS A 66 16.59 -26.84 -8.58
CA LYS A 66 17.88 -26.36 -8.06
C LYS A 66 17.74 -24.98 -7.44
N PRO A 67 18.44 -24.72 -6.32
CA PRO A 67 18.48 -23.41 -5.70
C PRO A 67 19.41 -22.47 -6.47
N TYR A 68 18.98 -21.24 -6.67
CA TYR A 68 19.73 -20.17 -7.33
C TYR A 68 19.77 -18.92 -6.47
N LYS A 69 20.87 -18.18 -6.58
CA LYS A 69 21.00 -16.84 -6.05
C LYS A 69 20.92 -15.84 -7.20
N LEU A 70 20.07 -14.81 -7.05
CA LEU A 70 20.05 -13.65 -7.93
C LEU A 70 21.33 -12.85 -7.76
N ASP A 71 22.01 -12.56 -8.85
CA ASP A 71 23.21 -11.73 -8.89
C ASP A 71 22.94 -10.54 -9.81
N VAL A 72 22.96 -9.35 -9.23
CA VAL A 72 22.82 -8.07 -9.95
C VAL A 72 24.21 -7.49 -10.14
N GLY A 73 24.83 -7.81 -11.28
CA GLY A 73 26.24 -7.48 -11.57
C GLY A 73 26.52 -5.99 -11.80
N TYR A 74 25.47 -5.18 -11.95
CA TYR A 74 25.57 -3.73 -12.11
C TYR A 74 24.41 -3.05 -11.41
N LEU A 75 24.70 -1.98 -10.67
CA LEU A 75 23.71 -1.06 -10.11
C LEU A 75 24.09 0.38 -10.51
N PRO A 76 23.11 1.25 -10.78
CA PRO A 76 23.35 2.68 -10.95
C PRO A 76 24.08 3.31 -9.77
N GLU A 77 24.78 4.42 -10.02
CA GLU A 77 25.43 5.18 -8.95
C GLU A 77 24.42 5.60 -7.88
N ASN A 78 24.81 5.49 -6.61
CA ASN A 78 23.97 5.75 -5.43
C ASN A 78 22.76 4.82 -5.24
N MET A 79 22.69 3.69 -5.96
CA MET A 79 21.70 2.66 -5.71
C MET A 79 22.29 1.52 -4.88
N GLU A 80 21.54 1.03 -3.91
CA GLU A 80 21.95 -0.12 -3.08
C GLU A 80 20.76 -1.02 -2.75
N GLU A 81 21.05 -2.24 -2.35
CA GLU A 81 20.02 -3.15 -1.83
C GLU A 81 19.55 -2.64 -0.45
N ILE A 82 18.23 -2.55 -0.24
CA ILE A 82 17.65 -1.97 0.98
C ILE A 82 18.00 -2.79 2.22
N SER A 83 18.03 -4.10 2.08
CA SER A 83 18.47 -5.06 3.09
C SER A 83 18.94 -6.33 2.40
N GLU A 84 19.90 -7.02 3.00
CA GLU A 84 20.50 -8.23 2.43
C GLU A 84 19.44 -9.29 2.09
N GLY A 85 19.39 -9.68 0.82
CA GLY A 85 18.47 -10.70 0.32
C GLY A 85 17.03 -10.23 0.05
N ALA A 86 16.74 -8.93 0.23
CA ALA A 86 15.42 -8.38 -0.05
C ALA A 86 15.08 -8.32 -1.56
N MET A 87 16.10 -8.41 -2.41
CA MET A 87 15.97 -8.25 -3.87
C MET A 87 15.27 -6.94 -4.27
N LYS A 88 15.38 -5.92 -3.42
CA LYS A 88 14.86 -4.58 -3.63
C LYS A 88 16.00 -3.58 -3.55
N TYR A 89 16.14 -2.76 -4.59
CA TYR A 89 17.23 -1.82 -4.78
C TYR A 89 16.66 -0.42 -4.95
N SER A 90 17.13 0.54 -4.16
CA SER A 90 16.66 1.92 -4.20
C SER A 90 17.83 2.89 -4.19
N PHE A 91 17.62 4.10 -4.70
CA PHE A 91 18.58 5.18 -4.52
C PHE A 91 18.66 5.59 -3.04
N LYS A 92 19.86 5.92 -2.55
CA LYS A 92 20.11 6.20 -1.13
C LYS A 92 19.27 7.32 -0.55
N ASP A 93 18.90 8.28 -1.38
CA ASP A 93 18.07 9.42 -0.97
C ASP A 93 16.56 9.15 -1.17
N ASN A 94 16.17 7.94 -1.60
CA ASN A 94 14.80 7.58 -1.91
C ASN A 94 14.48 6.11 -1.59
N TYR A 95 14.66 5.71 -0.34
CA TYR A 95 14.41 4.31 0.08
C TYR A 95 12.96 3.85 0.02
N ALA A 96 12.03 4.79 0.05
CA ALA A 96 10.60 4.47 0.13
C ALA A 96 9.95 4.24 -1.25
N GLN A 97 10.55 4.76 -2.32
CA GLN A 97 9.91 4.82 -3.64
C GLN A 97 10.89 4.45 -4.76
N GLY A 98 10.36 3.81 -5.79
CA GLY A 98 11.09 3.58 -7.03
C GLY A 98 12.16 2.50 -6.97
N GLY A 99 13.23 2.68 -7.78
CA GLY A 99 14.30 1.72 -7.94
C GLY A 99 13.87 0.44 -8.66
N PHE A 100 14.39 -0.70 -8.18
CA PHE A 100 14.04 -2.03 -8.69
C PHE A 100 13.52 -2.92 -7.56
N SER A 101 12.44 -3.65 -7.82
CA SER A 101 11.99 -4.74 -6.96
C SER A 101 11.90 -6.02 -7.79
N PHE A 102 12.65 -7.06 -7.40
CA PHE A 102 12.72 -8.32 -8.13
C PHE A 102 11.96 -9.44 -7.43
N LEU A 103 11.23 -10.22 -8.21
CA LEU A 103 10.61 -11.46 -7.80
C LEU A 103 11.10 -12.59 -8.72
N LEU A 104 11.42 -13.74 -8.15
CA LEU A 104 11.78 -14.92 -8.92
C LEU A 104 10.62 -15.91 -8.87
N TRP A 105 10.23 -16.39 -10.04
CA TRP A 105 9.18 -17.39 -10.23
C TRP A 105 9.75 -18.67 -10.80
N ARG A 106 9.65 -19.77 -10.06
CA ARG A 106 9.86 -21.10 -10.61
C ARG A 106 8.65 -21.45 -11.46
N LEU A 107 8.88 -21.64 -12.75
CA LEU A 107 7.81 -21.86 -13.73
C LEU A 107 7.20 -23.26 -13.59
N GLY A 108 5.86 -23.30 -13.63
CA GLY A 108 5.08 -24.51 -13.79
C GLY A 108 5.03 -24.98 -15.26
N GLU A 109 4.14 -25.92 -15.55
CA GLU A 109 3.88 -26.37 -16.94
C GLU A 109 3.30 -25.25 -17.80
N SER A 110 2.43 -24.41 -17.23
CA SER A 110 1.94 -23.16 -17.80
C SER A 110 1.91 -22.10 -16.72
N SER A 111 2.50 -20.95 -16.98
CA SER A 111 2.54 -19.82 -16.05
C SER A 111 2.08 -18.56 -16.75
N ASP A 112 1.09 -17.89 -16.17
CA ASP A 112 0.45 -16.69 -16.74
C ASP A 112 0.61 -15.51 -15.80
N PHE A 113 1.15 -14.41 -16.30
CA PHE A 113 1.41 -13.18 -15.56
C PHE A 113 0.64 -12.03 -16.19
N SER A 114 -0.19 -11.36 -15.40
CA SER A 114 -0.99 -10.23 -15.85
C SER A 114 -0.46 -8.93 -15.26
N THR A 115 -0.23 -7.93 -16.13
CA THR A 115 0.08 -6.56 -15.74
C THR A 115 -1.09 -5.67 -16.10
N LEU A 116 -1.72 -5.10 -15.08
CA LEU A 116 -2.80 -4.12 -15.23
C LEU A 116 -2.25 -2.70 -15.44
N TYR A 117 -3.12 -1.78 -15.90
CA TYR A 117 -2.74 -0.40 -16.22
C TYR A 117 -1.62 -0.31 -17.26
N SER A 118 -1.60 -1.23 -18.21
CA SER A 118 -0.56 -1.32 -19.24
C SER A 118 -0.88 -0.40 -20.41
N ARG A 119 0.01 0.55 -20.70
CA ARG A 119 -0.09 1.41 -21.89
C ARG A 119 0.35 0.65 -23.16
N ASP A 120 1.53 0.07 -23.11
CA ASP A 120 2.15 -0.68 -24.21
C ASP A 120 3.17 -1.69 -23.66
N PHE A 121 3.79 -2.48 -24.55
CA PHE A 121 4.88 -3.37 -24.19
C PHE A 121 5.88 -3.49 -25.34
N GLU A 122 7.11 -3.89 -24.99
CA GLU A 122 8.18 -4.19 -25.94
C GLU A 122 8.77 -5.56 -25.64
N GLU A 123 8.94 -6.39 -26.69
CA GLU A 123 9.76 -7.60 -26.59
C GLU A 123 11.22 -7.22 -26.78
N LYS A 124 12.07 -7.59 -25.83
CA LYS A 124 13.51 -7.29 -25.82
C LYS A 124 14.33 -8.56 -25.57
N GLU A 125 15.62 -8.44 -25.76
CA GLU A 125 16.59 -9.47 -25.40
C GLU A 125 17.69 -8.82 -24.55
N PHE A 126 17.93 -9.35 -23.35
CA PHE A 126 18.99 -8.90 -22.46
C PHE A 126 20.01 -10.03 -22.30
N ASN A 127 21.24 -9.81 -22.76
CA ASN A 127 22.32 -10.78 -22.70
C ASN A 127 21.88 -12.19 -23.17
N GLY A 128 21.19 -12.27 -24.31
CA GLY A 128 20.70 -13.52 -24.92
C GLY A 128 19.45 -14.11 -24.30
N LYS A 129 18.83 -13.46 -23.31
CA LYS A 129 17.61 -13.90 -22.64
C LYS A 129 16.40 -13.09 -23.14
N LYS A 130 15.30 -13.78 -23.42
CA LYS A 130 14.06 -13.14 -23.82
C LYS A 130 13.47 -12.34 -22.67
N ALA A 131 12.98 -11.17 -22.97
CA ALA A 131 12.30 -10.32 -22.01
C ALA A 131 11.08 -9.62 -22.63
N VAL A 132 10.17 -9.21 -21.76
CA VAL A 132 9.05 -8.32 -22.07
C VAL A 132 9.13 -7.14 -21.12
N VAL A 133 9.17 -5.93 -21.65
CA VAL A 133 9.07 -4.69 -20.88
C VAL A 133 7.67 -4.14 -21.08
N VAL A 134 6.91 -4.03 -20.02
CA VAL A 134 5.55 -3.47 -20.01
C VAL A 134 5.60 -2.06 -19.44
N ASN A 135 5.17 -1.07 -20.22
CA ASN A 135 5.01 0.30 -19.76
C ASN A 135 3.61 0.48 -19.17
N ARG A 136 3.54 1.05 -17.98
CA ARG A 136 2.30 1.24 -17.23
C ARG A 136 1.89 2.70 -17.17
N ASP A 137 0.59 2.93 -17.08
CA ASP A 137 -0.01 4.24 -16.96
C ASP A 137 -1.35 4.09 -16.22
N MET A 138 -1.43 4.61 -15.02
CA MET A 138 -2.68 4.57 -14.24
C MET A 138 -3.65 5.68 -14.63
N GLY A 139 -3.22 6.64 -15.46
CA GLY A 139 -4.01 7.83 -15.79
C GLY A 139 -3.93 8.93 -14.73
N ASP A 140 -3.06 8.76 -13.74
CA ASP A 140 -2.70 9.74 -12.73
C ASP A 140 -1.19 9.73 -12.48
N ASP A 141 -0.67 10.70 -11.70
CA ASP A 141 0.76 10.84 -11.41
C ASP A 141 1.23 10.02 -10.20
N ASN A 142 0.38 9.11 -9.65
CA ASN A 142 0.68 8.37 -8.42
C ASN A 142 1.45 7.06 -8.65
N LEU A 143 1.91 6.80 -9.85
CA LEU A 143 2.58 5.55 -10.20
C LEU A 143 4.04 5.56 -9.72
N THR A 144 4.36 4.78 -8.71
CA THR A 144 5.74 4.59 -8.23
C THR A 144 6.57 3.73 -9.19
N PHE A 145 5.96 2.70 -9.79
CA PHE A 145 6.58 1.78 -10.75
C PHE A 145 5.86 1.86 -12.08
N ASP A 146 6.46 2.56 -13.04
CA ASP A 146 5.89 2.80 -14.37
C ASP A 146 6.25 1.73 -15.41
N ARG A 147 7.12 0.80 -15.04
CA ARG A 147 7.52 -0.33 -15.90
C ARG A 147 7.55 -1.64 -15.13
N GLN A 148 7.22 -2.72 -15.84
CA GLN A 148 7.36 -4.08 -15.34
C GLN A 148 8.13 -4.89 -16.37
N VAL A 149 9.14 -5.65 -15.94
CA VAL A 149 9.99 -6.45 -16.82
C VAL A 149 9.85 -7.92 -16.47
N PHE A 150 9.60 -8.73 -17.47
CA PHE A 150 9.63 -10.19 -17.38
C PHE A 150 10.85 -10.69 -18.13
N LEU A 151 11.83 -11.28 -17.45
CA LEU A 151 13.07 -11.80 -18.01
C LEU A 151 13.15 -13.32 -17.81
N LEU A 152 13.20 -14.08 -18.90
CA LEU A 152 13.16 -15.53 -18.86
C LEU A 152 14.56 -16.17 -18.82
N PHE A 153 14.84 -16.91 -17.77
CA PHE A 153 16.01 -17.77 -17.63
C PHE A 153 15.64 -19.20 -18.03
N GLU A 154 15.74 -19.51 -19.35
CA GLU A 154 15.26 -20.77 -19.94
C GLU A 154 15.99 -22.00 -19.36
N GLU A 155 17.30 -21.94 -19.08
CA GLU A 155 18.09 -23.05 -18.57
C GLU A 155 17.76 -23.38 -17.12
N GLU A 156 17.40 -22.35 -16.34
CA GLU A 156 17.07 -22.45 -14.92
C GLU A 156 15.58 -22.75 -14.69
N GLY A 157 14.72 -22.51 -15.67
CA GLY A 157 13.27 -22.61 -15.53
C GLY A 157 12.67 -21.56 -14.62
N ILE A 158 13.28 -20.37 -14.61
CA ILE A 158 12.91 -19.26 -13.73
C ILE A 158 12.56 -18.03 -14.58
N LEU A 159 11.48 -17.37 -14.21
CA LEU A 159 11.14 -16.04 -14.70
C LEU A 159 11.47 -15.02 -13.60
N LEU A 160 12.24 -14.00 -13.95
CA LEU A 160 12.40 -12.80 -13.14
C LEU A 160 11.30 -11.82 -13.52
N GLU A 161 10.52 -11.42 -12.55
CA GLU A 161 9.61 -10.29 -12.62
C GLU A 161 10.24 -9.09 -11.91
N SER A 162 10.32 -7.96 -12.56
CA SER A 162 10.90 -6.75 -11.99
C SER A 162 9.92 -5.58 -12.09
N TYR A 163 9.65 -4.95 -10.97
CA TYR A 163 9.01 -3.63 -10.93
C TYR A 163 10.10 -2.57 -11.00
N VAL A 164 9.97 -1.61 -11.91
CA VAL A 164 10.96 -0.57 -12.18
C VAL A 164 10.35 0.80 -11.90
N GLY A 165 11.02 1.57 -11.06
CA GLY A 165 10.55 2.86 -10.60
C GLY A 165 10.62 3.96 -11.65
N THR A 166 9.80 4.99 -11.47
CA THR A 166 9.80 6.22 -12.29
C THR A 166 11.10 7.00 -12.18
N ASP A 167 11.88 6.77 -11.12
CA ASP A 167 13.19 7.36 -10.86
C ASP A 167 14.36 6.66 -11.60
N VAL A 168 14.08 5.55 -12.30
CA VAL A 168 15.06 4.79 -13.09
C VAL A 168 15.00 5.21 -14.56
N THR A 169 16.12 5.63 -15.14
CA THR A 169 16.16 5.94 -16.60
C THR A 169 16.15 4.68 -17.46
N GLU A 170 15.85 4.83 -18.75
CA GLU A 170 15.88 3.70 -19.71
C GLU A 170 17.30 3.11 -19.82
N GLU A 171 18.35 3.93 -19.83
CA GLU A 171 19.74 3.46 -19.87
C GLU A 171 20.10 2.65 -18.62
N GLN A 172 19.63 3.07 -17.46
CA GLN A 172 19.85 2.36 -16.20
C GLN A 172 19.09 1.02 -16.18
N LEU A 173 17.82 1.02 -16.64
CA LEU A 173 17.05 -0.20 -16.83
C LEU A 173 17.78 -1.21 -17.71
N MET A 174 18.20 -0.79 -18.90
CA MET A 174 18.93 -1.65 -19.84
C MET A 174 20.20 -2.20 -19.21
N ALA A 175 21.02 -1.33 -18.58
CA ALA A 175 22.27 -1.74 -17.97
C ALA A 175 22.08 -2.74 -16.82
N VAL A 176 21.06 -2.57 -15.97
CA VAL A 176 20.75 -3.52 -14.90
C VAL A 176 20.31 -4.85 -15.47
N MET A 177 19.33 -4.87 -16.40
CA MET A 177 18.78 -6.12 -16.96
C MET A 177 19.81 -6.92 -17.75
N GLU A 178 20.77 -6.28 -18.45
CA GLU A 178 21.86 -6.97 -19.13
C GLU A 178 22.83 -7.64 -18.16
N ASN A 179 22.94 -7.16 -16.92
CA ASN A 179 23.86 -7.66 -15.91
C ASN A 179 23.20 -8.49 -14.80
N VAL A 180 21.93 -8.86 -14.95
CA VAL A 180 21.26 -9.79 -14.05
C VAL A 180 21.55 -11.23 -14.46
N SER A 181 21.88 -12.07 -13.48
CA SER A 181 22.16 -13.49 -13.67
C SER A 181 21.69 -14.33 -12.47
N LEU A 182 21.48 -15.62 -12.71
CA LEU A 182 21.22 -16.62 -11.66
C LEU A 182 22.45 -17.49 -11.45
N LYS A 183 22.93 -17.59 -10.21
CA LYS A 183 24.07 -18.42 -9.84
C LYS A 183 23.62 -19.63 -9.03
N PRO A 184 23.94 -20.88 -9.43
CA PRO A 184 23.67 -22.05 -8.62
C PRO A 184 24.27 -21.89 -7.23
N THR A 185 23.52 -22.28 -6.18
CA THR A 185 23.95 -22.14 -4.80
C THR A 185 23.37 -23.26 -3.91
N SER A 186 23.58 -23.18 -2.59
CA SER A 186 22.88 -24.04 -1.62
C SER A 186 21.53 -23.43 -1.23
N GLU A 187 20.62 -24.26 -0.70
CA GLU A 187 19.29 -23.85 -0.23
C GLU A 187 19.35 -22.65 0.72
N GLU A 188 20.28 -22.66 1.68
CA GLU A 188 20.45 -21.62 2.70
C GLU A 188 20.92 -20.26 2.15
N ASN A 189 21.52 -20.26 0.94
CA ASN A 189 22.04 -19.06 0.29
C ASN A 189 21.23 -18.67 -0.96
N ALA A 190 20.17 -19.40 -1.25
CA ALA A 190 19.32 -19.15 -2.39
C ALA A 190 18.48 -17.86 -2.20
N SER A 191 18.26 -17.15 -3.30
CA SER A 191 17.27 -16.10 -3.31
C SER A 191 15.87 -16.70 -3.21
N TYR A 192 14.98 -16.00 -2.50
CA TYR A 192 13.60 -16.42 -2.37
C TYR A 192 12.96 -16.56 -3.76
N THR A 193 12.43 -17.73 -4.04
CA THR A 193 11.84 -18.06 -5.33
C THR A 193 10.44 -18.64 -5.09
N LEU A 194 9.43 -17.96 -5.63
CA LEU A 194 8.04 -18.41 -5.59
C LEU A 194 7.84 -19.57 -6.56
N ASP A 195 7.19 -20.63 -6.11
CA ASP A 195 6.74 -21.72 -6.98
C ASP A 195 5.37 -21.35 -7.57
N TYR A 196 5.27 -21.28 -8.89
CA TYR A 196 4.06 -20.83 -9.56
C TYR A 196 2.87 -21.76 -9.33
N ASP A 197 3.09 -23.07 -9.34
CA ASP A 197 2.02 -24.05 -9.13
C ASP A 197 1.51 -24.02 -7.69
N GLU A 198 2.43 -23.84 -6.72
CA GLU A 198 2.07 -23.69 -5.30
C GLU A 198 1.32 -22.37 -5.05
N PHE A 199 1.79 -21.30 -5.68
CA PHE A 199 1.11 -19.99 -5.62
C PHE A 199 -0.33 -20.08 -6.12
N LEU A 200 -0.58 -20.72 -7.29
CA LEU A 200 -1.93 -20.92 -7.80
C LEU A 200 -2.79 -21.77 -6.86
N ALA A 201 -2.24 -22.86 -6.32
CA ALA A 201 -2.97 -23.72 -5.41
C ALA A 201 -3.38 -22.98 -4.12
N ASN A 202 -2.53 -22.06 -3.62
CA ASN A 202 -2.85 -21.21 -2.48
C ASN A 202 -3.93 -20.18 -2.83
N GLN A 203 -3.84 -19.54 -3.99
CA GLN A 203 -4.86 -18.60 -4.45
C GLN A 203 -6.24 -19.28 -4.64
N GLU A 204 -6.26 -20.49 -5.22
CA GLU A 204 -7.51 -21.26 -5.35
C GLU A 204 -8.11 -21.62 -4.00
N LYS A 205 -7.29 -21.92 -3.02
CA LYS A 205 -7.72 -22.20 -1.65
C LYS A 205 -8.30 -20.95 -0.99
N GLU A 206 -7.60 -19.80 -1.07
CA GLU A 206 -8.08 -18.52 -0.54
C GLU A 206 -9.37 -18.06 -1.23
N ALA A 207 -9.48 -18.25 -2.56
CA ALA A 207 -10.68 -17.93 -3.30
C ALA A 207 -11.87 -18.83 -2.97
N ALA A 208 -11.61 -20.06 -2.47
CA ALA A 208 -12.64 -21.00 -2.03
C ALA A 208 -13.15 -20.69 -0.60
N GLU A 209 -12.35 -20.02 0.20
CA GLU A 209 -12.78 -19.45 1.47
C GLU A 209 -13.72 -18.28 1.16
N GLU A 210 -14.98 -18.31 1.67
CA GLU A 210 -15.88 -17.18 1.48
C GLU A 210 -15.19 -15.94 2.07
N PRO A 211 -15.02 -14.85 1.28
CA PRO A 211 -14.44 -13.64 1.85
C PRO A 211 -15.30 -13.24 3.04
N ALA A 212 -14.68 -13.12 4.20
CA ALA A 212 -15.32 -12.52 5.35
C ALA A 212 -15.97 -11.21 4.84
N GLU A 213 -17.29 -11.04 4.99
CA GLU A 213 -17.90 -9.76 4.70
C GLU A 213 -17.25 -8.78 5.69
N LEU A 214 -16.27 -8.01 5.23
CA LEU A 214 -15.74 -6.86 5.94
C LEU A 214 -16.90 -5.87 6.10
N SER A 215 -17.78 -6.15 7.05
CA SER A 215 -18.81 -5.21 7.44
C SER A 215 -18.11 -4.14 8.29
N VAL A 216 -17.69 -3.05 7.63
CA VAL A 216 -17.31 -1.83 8.35
C VAL A 216 -18.57 -1.39 9.10
N ILE A 217 -18.67 -1.73 10.38
CA ILE A 217 -19.79 -1.31 11.21
C ILE A 217 -19.61 0.18 11.50
N PRO A 218 -20.56 1.03 11.14
CA PRO A 218 -20.47 2.46 11.39
C PRO A 218 -20.37 2.74 12.89
N LEU A 219 -19.56 3.75 13.25
CA LEU A 219 -19.46 4.22 14.62
C LEU A 219 -20.77 4.91 15.04
N LYS A 220 -21.50 4.37 16.00
CA LYS A 220 -22.72 5.00 16.53
C LYS A 220 -22.39 6.31 17.23
N LYS A 221 -23.25 7.32 17.08
CA LYS A 221 -23.05 8.62 17.76
C LYS A 221 -23.10 8.56 19.27
N ASP A 222 -23.73 7.53 19.84
CA ASP A 222 -23.79 7.23 21.26
C ASP A 222 -22.88 6.05 21.67
N SER A 223 -21.92 5.70 20.83
CA SER A 223 -20.94 4.64 21.11
C SER A 223 -20.12 4.97 22.36
N ARG A 224 -19.86 3.94 23.16
CA ARG A 224 -18.94 4.02 24.30
C ARG A 224 -17.48 4.13 23.89
N GLN A 225 -17.19 3.89 22.62
CA GLN A 225 -15.87 4.00 22.01
C GLN A 225 -15.61 5.39 21.42
N LEU A 226 -16.59 6.28 21.46
CA LEU A 226 -16.46 7.67 21.01
C LEU A 226 -16.21 8.58 22.22
N PHE A 227 -15.07 9.23 22.21
CA PHE A 227 -14.59 10.16 23.22
C PHE A 227 -14.50 11.58 22.67
N ASN A 228 -14.48 12.55 23.57
CA ASN A 228 -14.21 13.94 23.25
C ASN A 228 -12.83 14.35 23.78
N VAL A 229 -12.29 15.45 23.26
CA VAL A 229 -11.10 16.10 23.79
C VAL A 229 -11.23 16.31 25.30
N GLY A 230 -10.19 16.00 26.04
CA GLY A 230 -10.16 16.05 27.52
C GLY A 230 -10.66 14.79 28.23
N GLN A 231 -11.25 13.84 27.51
CA GLN A 231 -11.65 12.56 28.10
C GLN A 231 -10.51 11.55 28.06
N THR A 232 -10.47 10.68 29.08
CA THR A 232 -9.48 9.60 29.16
C THR A 232 -9.96 8.39 28.36
N VAL A 233 -9.16 7.94 27.43
CA VAL A 233 -9.36 6.72 26.65
C VAL A 233 -8.57 5.58 27.31
N PRO A 234 -9.22 4.51 27.79
CA PRO A 234 -8.54 3.36 28.39
C PRO A 234 -8.04 2.43 27.27
N VAL A 235 -6.77 2.54 26.92
CA VAL A 235 -6.16 1.76 25.84
C VAL A 235 -5.49 0.51 26.41
N THR A 236 -5.55 -0.59 25.67
CA THR A 236 -4.79 -1.80 25.94
C THR A 236 -3.78 -2.05 24.83
N LEU A 237 -2.51 -2.30 25.19
CA LEU A 237 -1.46 -2.71 24.26
C LEU A 237 -1.04 -4.14 24.58
N GLU A 238 -1.15 -5.04 23.63
CA GLU A 238 -0.58 -6.36 23.71
C GLU A 238 0.87 -6.34 23.22
N GLN A 239 1.77 -6.88 24.04
CA GLN A 239 3.18 -7.03 23.69
C GLN A 239 3.33 -8.24 22.77
N VAL A 240 3.82 -8.02 21.54
CA VAL A 240 3.90 -9.05 20.50
C VAL A 240 4.80 -10.23 20.91
N GLU A 241 5.95 -9.94 21.58
CA GLU A 241 6.90 -10.99 21.97
C GLU A 241 6.45 -11.80 23.18
N THR A 242 5.73 -11.19 24.11
CA THR A 242 5.41 -11.80 25.42
C THR A 242 3.93 -12.10 25.62
N GLY A 243 3.04 -11.56 24.77
CA GLY A 243 1.58 -11.61 24.96
C GLY A 243 1.08 -10.86 26.20
N ILE A 244 1.91 -9.99 26.79
CA ILE A 244 1.56 -9.22 27.97
C ILE A 244 0.69 -8.04 27.57
N ILE A 245 -0.46 -7.89 28.22
CA ILE A 245 -1.37 -6.78 27.98
C ILE A 245 -1.06 -5.63 28.95
N ASN A 246 -0.62 -4.50 28.40
CA ASN A 246 -0.44 -3.26 29.14
C ASN A 246 -1.73 -2.43 29.07
N LYS A 247 -2.03 -1.75 30.19
CA LYS A 247 -3.16 -0.82 30.29
C LYS A 247 -2.63 0.60 30.33
N LEU A 248 -3.07 1.41 29.38
CA LEU A 248 -2.68 2.80 29.28
C LEU A 248 -3.89 3.71 29.40
N ASP A 249 -3.70 4.90 29.97
CA ASP A 249 -4.63 6.01 29.83
C ASP A 249 -4.08 6.95 28.73
N TYR A 250 -4.89 7.25 27.73
CA TYR A 250 -4.59 8.20 26.68
C TYR A 250 -5.55 9.39 26.72
N VAL A 251 -5.03 10.61 26.63
CA VAL A 251 -5.83 11.84 26.68
C VAL A 251 -5.31 12.82 25.65
N ILE A 252 -6.18 13.35 24.79
CA ILE A 252 -5.93 14.57 24.05
C ILE A 252 -6.36 15.76 24.93
N GLU A 253 -5.41 16.57 25.38
CA GLU A 253 -5.70 17.71 26.24
C GLU A 253 -6.15 18.94 25.44
N LYS A 254 -5.61 19.11 24.22
CA LYS A 254 -5.84 20.29 23.38
C LYS A 254 -5.70 19.94 21.91
N VAL A 255 -6.51 20.59 21.09
CA VAL A 255 -6.42 20.62 19.62
C VAL A 255 -6.25 22.06 19.18
N GLU A 256 -5.29 22.33 18.32
CA GLU A 256 -5.00 23.65 17.75
C GLU A 256 -4.83 23.52 16.25
N VAL A 257 -5.24 24.56 15.51
CA VAL A 257 -5.14 24.62 14.04
C VAL A 257 -4.30 25.81 13.63
N PHE A 258 -3.31 25.56 12.78
CA PHE A 258 -2.35 26.56 12.34
C PHE A 258 -2.34 26.68 10.82
N ASP A 259 -2.06 27.93 10.34
CA ASP A 259 -1.81 28.23 8.93
C ASP A 259 -0.33 28.17 8.56
N SER A 260 0.55 27.94 9.53
CA SER A 260 2.01 27.92 9.40
C SER A 260 2.62 26.90 10.33
N ILE A 261 3.78 26.38 9.93
CA ILE A 261 4.61 25.49 10.75
C ILE A 261 5.91 26.17 11.21
N GLU A 262 6.00 27.49 11.17
CA GLU A 262 7.23 28.26 11.51
C GLU A 262 7.67 28.10 12.97
N ASP A 263 6.73 27.89 13.89
CA ASP A 263 6.99 27.75 15.33
C ASP A 263 7.33 26.30 15.73
N PHE A 264 7.30 25.37 14.77
CA PHE A 264 7.53 23.93 15.01
C PHE A 264 8.95 23.53 14.58
N LYS A 265 9.56 22.60 15.35
CA LYS A 265 10.90 22.10 15.07
C LYS A 265 10.88 21.16 13.86
N GLU A 266 11.75 21.46 12.90
CA GLU A 266 11.83 20.69 11.66
C GLU A 266 12.20 19.23 11.90
N GLU A 267 13.11 18.96 12.85
CA GLU A 267 13.53 17.61 13.23
C GLU A 267 12.40 16.72 13.75
N ASN A 268 11.28 17.29 14.21
CA ASN A 268 10.13 16.55 14.70
C ASN A 268 9.10 16.21 13.62
N PHE A 269 9.29 16.72 12.38
CA PHE A 269 8.44 16.33 11.26
C PHE A 269 8.92 15.02 10.63
N ASN A 270 7.96 14.21 10.22
CA ASN A 270 8.24 13.10 9.33
C ASN A 270 8.77 13.65 7.99
N PRO A 271 9.99 13.26 7.55
CA PRO A 271 10.55 13.74 6.29
C PRO A 271 9.64 13.50 5.08
N PHE A 272 8.82 12.46 5.13
CA PHE A 272 7.86 12.12 4.10
C PHE A 272 6.77 13.21 3.97
N GLY A 273 6.16 13.63 5.08
CA GLY A 273 5.15 14.70 5.09
C GLY A 273 5.71 16.01 4.58
N LEU A 274 6.93 16.42 5.01
CA LEU A 274 7.58 17.63 4.49
C LEU A 274 7.92 17.52 3.00
N GLY A 275 8.33 16.34 2.54
CA GLY A 275 8.57 16.05 1.11
C GLY A 275 7.32 16.30 0.28
N THR A 276 6.20 15.75 0.71
CA THR A 276 4.89 15.90 0.04
C THR A 276 4.46 17.36 -0.04
N LEU A 277 4.66 18.17 1.02
CA LEU A 277 4.41 19.61 0.97
C LEU A 277 5.25 20.32 -0.09
N THR A 278 6.52 19.95 -0.19
CA THR A 278 7.48 20.57 -1.13
C THR A 278 7.12 20.22 -2.57
N GLU A 279 6.83 18.96 -2.85
CA GLU A 279 6.44 18.46 -4.17
C GLU A 279 5.17 19.15 -4.68
N ASN A 280 4.18 19.31 -3.80
CA ASN A 280 2.93 19.99 -4.11
C ASN A 280 3.02 21.53 -4.03
N LYS A 281 4.19 22.09 -3.70
CA LYS A 281 4.39 23.54 -3.49
C LYS A 281 3.41 24.12 -2.48
N ALA A 282 3.05 23.35 -1.47
CA ALA A 282 2.08 23.68 -0.43
C ALA A 282 2.73 24.37 0.80
N LEU A 283 4.01 24.73 0.71
CA LEU A 283 4.76 25.43 1.76
C LEU A 283 5.59 26.56 1.14
N ASP A 284 5.54 27.77 1.72
CA ASP A 284 6.38 28.88 1.31
C ASP A 284 7.68 28.98 2.12
N GLU A 285 8.54 29.94 1.74
CA GLU A 285 9.84 30.17 2.40
C GLU A 285 9.69 30.63 3.88
N THR A 286 8.53 31.13 4.27
CA THR A 286 8.21 31.52 5.65
C THR A 286 7.54 30.40 6.44
N LYS A 287 7.51 29.19 5.88
CA LYS A 287 6.84 28.02 6.44
C LYS A 287 5.32 28.17 6.62
N LYS A 288 4.70 29.06 5.85
CA LYS A 288 3.26 29.19 5.75
C LYS A 288 2.71 28.12 4.80
N LEU A 289 1.61 27.49 5.20
CA LEU A 289 0.91 26.53 4.38
C LEU A 289 0.15 27.24 3.25
N LEU A 290 0.29 26.74 2.04
CA LEU A 290 -0.31 27.28 0.83
C LEU A 290 -1.41 26.34 0.31
N PRO A 291 -2.40 26.89 -0.43
CA PRO A 291 -3.36 26.07 -1.14
C PRO A 291 -2.66 25.21 -2.21
N TYR A 292 -3.13 23.99 -2.40
CA TYR A 292 -2.65 23.07 -3.42
C TYR A 292 -3.81 22.56 -4.29
N LYS A 293 -3.49 21.83 -5.35
CA LYS A 293 -4.48 21.16 -6.21
C LYS A 293 -4.69 19.73 -5.70
N ARG A 294 -5.92 19.43 -5.28
CA ARG A 294 -6.35 18.09 -4.91
C ARG A 294 -7.06 17.47 -6.10
N ASP A 295 -6.36 16.64 -6.84
CA ASP A 295 -6.93 15.94 -7.98
C ASP A 295 -7.82 14.80 -7.53
N VAL A 296 -9.03 14.72 -8.10
CA VAL A 296 -10.03 13.70 -7.81
C VAL A 296 -10.23 12.84 -9.06
N TYR A 297 -10.12 11.54 -8.90
CA TYR A 297 -10.18 10.59 -9.99
C TYR A 297 -11.34 9.60 -9.84
N GLN A 298 -12.01 9.29 -10.94
CA GLN A 298 -12.75 8.06 -11.08
C GLN A 298 -11.75 6.92 -11.27
N VAL A 299 -11.72 5.96 -10.34
CA VAL A 299 -10.78 4.83 -10.39
C VAL A 299 -11.17 3.88 -11.52
N GLY A 300 -10.19 3.52 -12.35
CA GLY A 300 -10.30 2.48 -13.37
C GLY A 300 -10.02 1.10 -12.78
N ASP A 301 -10.42 0.06 -13.50
CA ASP A 301 -10.14 -1.34 -13.13
C ASP A 301 -8.75 -1.83 -13.57
N GLY A 302 -8.01 -0.99 -14.30
CA GLY A 302 -6.68 -1.28 -14.83
C GLY A 302 -6.66 -2.28 -15.99
N LYS A 303 -7.83 -2.78 -16.39
CA LYS A 303 -8.01 -3.76 -17.47
C LYS A 303 -8.75 -3.16 -18.66
N ASP A 304 -9.93 -2.64 -18.43
CA ASP A 304 -10.80 -2.02 -19.43
C ASP A 304 -10.78 -0.49 -19.33
N SER A 305 -10.31 0.06 -18.23
CA SER A 305 -10.22 1.49 -17.96
C SER A 305 -9.03 1.83 -17.06
N ILE A 306 -8.53 3.07 -17.19
CA ILE A 306 -7.56 3.68 -16.27
C ILE A 306 -8.22 4.80 -15.47
N ASN A 307 -7.53 5.33 -14.47
CA ASN A 307 -8.02 6.43 -13.66
C ASN A 307 -8.30 7.65 -14.54
N LYS A 308 -9.40 8.33 -14.28
CA LYS A 308 -9.82 9.48 -15.04
C LYS A 308 -10.03 10.67 -14.12
N LEU A 309 -9.29 11.74 -14.35
CA LEU A 309 -9.46 13.01 -13.63
C LEU A 309 -10.90 13.52 -13.79
N ILE A 310 -11.59 13.74 -12.67
CA ILE A 310 -12.95 14.29 -12.60
C ILE A 310 -12.89 15.77 -12.35
N GLU A 311 -12.12 16.19 -11.32
CA GLU A 311 -11.96 17.57 -10.91
C GLU A 311 -10.62 17.79 -10.22
N SER A 312 -10.22 19.06 -10.09
CA SER A 312 -8.97 19.50 -9.47
C SER A 312 -9.20 20.79 -8.67
N PRO A 313 -9.92 20.73 -7.55
CA PRO A 313 -10.17 21.88 -6.71
C PRO A 313 -8.88 22.40 -6.07
N SER A 314 -8.84 23.70 -5.82
CA SER A 314 -7.79 24.29 -4.97
C SER A 314 -8.25 24.23 -3.52
N VAL A 315 -7.49 23.52 -2.68
CA VAL A 315 -7.80 23.27 -1.28
C VAL A 315 -6.78 23.99 -0.39
N ASN A 316 -7.24 24.65 0.66
CA ASN A 316 -6.36 25.19 1.69
C ASN A 316 -5.91 24.08 2.62
N LEU A 317 -4.63 24.14 3.02
CA LEU A 317 -4.04 23.19 3.96
C LEU A 317 -3.90 23.81 5.34
N LYS A 318 -4.13 23.03 6.38
CA LYS A 318 -3.95 23.40 7.79
C LYS A 318 -3.04 22.40 8.48
N PHE A 319 -2.40 22.84 9.56
CA PHE A 319 -1.69 21.96 10.46
C PHE A 319 -2.49 21.81 11.76
N VAL A 320 -3.01 20.61 11.99
CA VAL A 320 -3.77 20.24 13.20
C VAL A 320 -2.80 19.66 14.21
N TYR A 321 -2.64 20.34 15.35
CA TYR A 321 -1.70 20.02 16.42
C TYR A 321 -2.41 19.54 17.66
N LEU A 322 -2.01 18.38 18.18
CA LEU A 322 -2.59 17.74 19.34
C LEU A 322 -1.59 17.72 20.49
N THR A 323 -1.96 18.27 21.63
CA THR A 323 -1.25 18.03 22.89
C THR A 323 -1.87 16.84 23.58
N THR A 324 -1.10 15.76 23.78
CA THR A 324 -1.60 14.51 24.32
C THR A 324 -0.78 14.01 25.50
N LYS A 325 -1.36 13.10 26.30
CA LYS A 325 -0.67 12.40 27.38
C LYS A 325 -0.97 10.92 27.34
N VAL A 326 0.06 10.12 27.56
CA VAL A 326 -0.04 8.67 27.76
C VAL A 326 0.48 8.33 29.14
N LYS A 327 -0.26 7.52 29.90
CA LYS A 327 0.13 7.04 31.23
C LYS A 327 0.07 5.53 31.28
N ASN A 328 1.13 4.90 31.75
CA ASN A 328 1.14 3.47 32.02
C ASN A 328 0.46 3.14 33.38
N ASN A 329 -0.71 2.50 33.35
CA ASN A 329 -1.44 2.03 34.53
C ASN A 329 -1.14 0.57 34.87
N SER A 330 -0.26 -0.10 34.10
CA SER A 330 0.16 -1.47 34.36
C SER A 330 1.12 -1.55 35.57
N LYS A 331 1.32 -2.75 36.10
CA LYS A 331 2.28 -3.02 37.19
C LYS A 331 3.72 -3.21 36.69
N GLN A 332 3.92 -3.25 35.39
CA GLN A 332 5.20 -3.45 34.72
C GLN A 332 5.43 -2.37 33.65
N ALA A 333 6.69 -2.22 33.22
CA ALA A 333 7.02 -1.35 32.11
C ALA A 333 6.37 -1.86 30.82
N THR A 334 6.08 -0.93 29.93
CA THR A 334 5.71 -1.29 28.56
C THR A 334 6.95 -1.71 27.77
N GLU A 335 6.79 -2.44 26.70
CA GLU A 335 7.75 -2.44 25.59
C GLU A 335 7.81 -1.05 24.96
N GLU A 336 8.60 -0.90 23.92
CA GLU A 336 8.62 0.34 23.12
C GLU A 336 7.24 0.60 22.54
N ILE A 337 6.75 1.82 22.72
CA ILE A 337 5.44 2.25 22.23
C ILE A 337 5.65 2.96 20.91
N TYR A 338 4.91 2.54 19.89
CA TYR A 338 4.85 3.23 18.59
C TYR A 338 3.61 4.10 18.57
N MET A 339 3.81 5.42 18.53
CA MET A 339 2.74 6.42 18.55
C MET A 339 2.30 6.74 17.12
N HIS A 340 1.34 5.97 16.64
CA HIS A 340 0.84 6.03 15.27
C HIS A 340 -0.70 6.06 15.21
N PRO A 341 -1.37 6.98 15.95
CA PRO A 341 -2.82 7.13 15.84
C PRO A 341 -3.18 7.69 14.47
N SER A 342 -4.16 7.09 13.82
CA SER A 342 -4.59 7.48 12.47
C SER A 342 -5.70 8.52 12.53
N LEU A 343 -5.54 9.59 11.75
CA LEU A 343 -6.60 10.59 11.58
C LEU A 343 -7.52 10.14 10.43
N GLN A 344 -8.83 10.10 10.71
CA GLN A 344 -9.84 9.63 9.78
C GLN A 344 -10.88 10.71 9.50
N VAL A 345 -11.39 10.75 8.28
CA VAL A 345 -12.51 11.59 7.90
C VAL A 345 -13.80 10.77 7.97
N LEU A 346 -14.72 11.17 8.83
CA LEU A 346 -16.00 10.48 8.98
C LEU A 346 -17.16 11.41 8.61
N LYS A 347 -18.13 10.88 7.87
CA LYS A 347 -19.38 11.57 7.53
C LYS A 347 -20.56 11.06 8.38
N SER A 348 -21.43 11.98 8.76
CA SER A 348 -22.65 11.64 9.51
C SER A 348 -23.73 11.11 8.59
N GLU A 349 -24.13 9.86 8.78
CA GLU A 349 -25.23 9.24 8.04
C GLU A 349 -26.01 8.27 8.95
N ASN A 350 -27.35 8.26 8.84
CA ASN A 350 -28.23 7.34 9.57
C ASN A 350 -27.96 7.25 11.09
N ASN A 351 -27.65 8.39 11.74
CA ASN A 351 -27.30 8.50 13.16
C ASN A 351 -26.00 7.77 13.55
N ALA A 352 -25.10 7.59 12.59
CA ALA A 352 -23.79 7.02 12.79
C ALA A 352 -22.73 7.85 12.05
N TRP A 353 -21.46 7.54 12.31
CA TRP A 353 -20.30 8.06 11.60
C TRP A 353 -19.78 6.95 10.68
N ASN A 354 -19.66 7.24 9.39
CA ASN A 354 -19.15 6.34 8.37
C ASN A 354 -17.87 6.92 7.78
N TYR A 355 -16.99 6.08 7.26
CA TYR A 355 -15.85 6.57 6.48
C TYR A 355 -16.37 7.42 5.30
N ALA A 356 -15.67 8.54 5.04
CA ALA A 356 -16.08 9.48 4.00
C ALA A 356 -15.70 9.04 2.58
N GLU A 357 -14.89 8.00 2.46
CA GLU A 357 -14.46 7.45 1.19
C GLU A 357 -15.67 7.02 0.32
N GLU A 358 -15.58 7.32 -0.96
CA GLU A 358 -16.58 6.93 -1.96
C GLU A 358 -16.00 5.79 -2.82
N GLU A 359 -16.77 4.70 -2.99
CA GLU A 359 -16.34 3.57 -3.82
C GLU A 359 -16.06 4.03 -5.26
N GLY A 360 -14.87 3.72 -5.76
CA GLY A 360 -14.43 4.06 -7.12
C GLY A 360 -14.00 5.52 -7.31
N ILE A 361 -13.83 6.27 -6.22
CA ILE A 361 -13.24 7.61 -6.23
C ILE A 361 -11.91 7.57 -5.47
N ALA A 362 -10.89 8.22 -6.02
CA ALA A 362 -9.61 8.43 -5.35
C ALA A 362 -9.26 9.93 -5.35
N GLU A 363 -8.71 10.41 -4.27
CA GLU A 363 -8.21 11.78 -4.15
C GLU A 363 -6.68 11.75 -4.01
N ASN A 364 -5.99 12.57 -4.79
CA ASN A 364 -4.56 12.84 -4.59
C ASN A 364 -4.43 13.98 -3.57
N SER A 365 -4.45 13.62 -2.29
CA SER A 365 -4.42 14.56 -1.17
C SER A 365 -3.08 14.55 -0.44
N ILE A 366 -2.64 15.73 0.03
CA ILE A 366 -1.53 15.85 0.99
C ILE A 366 -1.92 15.24 2.34
N MET A 367 -3.20 15.29 2.69
CA MET A 367 -3.74 14.70 3.91
C MET A 367 -3.71 13.17 3.81
N THR A 368 -2.76 12.52 4.46
CA THR A 368 -2.66 11.06 4.50
C THR A 368 -3.38 10.43 5.70
N GLY A 369 -3.65 11.22 6.74
CA GLY A 369 -4.16 10.72 8.02
C GLY A 369 -3.07 10.12 8.92
N GLU A 370 -1.83 10.04 8.45
CA GLU A 370 -0.68 9.61 9.24
C GLU A 370 -0.11 10.76 10.07
N VAL A 371 0.68 10.42 11.10
CA VAL A 371 1.33 11.42 11.96
C VAL A 371 2.46 12.09 11.20
N ASP A 372 2.30 13.38 10.87
CA ASP A 372 3.30 14.20 10.21
C ASP A 372 4.31 14.85 11.16
N TYR A 373 3.94 15.04 12.43
CA TYR A 373 4.78 15.63 13.47
C TYR A 373 4.66 14.86 14.77
N LEU A 374 5.78 14.54 15.41
CA LEU A 374 5.81 13.79 16.66
C LEU A 374 6.91 14.33 17.59
N GLU A 375 6.54 14.69 18.84
CA GLU A 375 7.47 15.13 19.87
C GLU A 375 7.08 14.51 21.24
N PRO A 376 7.92 13.65 21.83
CA PRO A 376 9.19 13.12 21.30
C PRO A 376 8.99 12.07 20.21
N HIS A 377 10.03 11.85 19.40
CA HIS A 377 10.06 10.81 18.36
C HIS A 377 11.35 9.98 18.45
N GLY A 378 11.34 8.82 17.82
CA GLY A 378 12.54 8.00 17.64
C GLY A 378 13.36 8.44 16.42
N ASP A 379 14.46 7.71 16.14
CA ASP A 379 15.37 8.00 15.06
C ASP A 379 15.11 7.11 13.82
N GLY A 380 15.33 7.64 12.63
CA GLY A 380 15.29 6.90 11.37
C GLY A 380 13.97 6.13 11.16
N LYS A 381 14.06 4.81 10.89
CA LYS A 381 12.88 3.94 10.71
C LYS A 381 12.00 3.80 11.96
N GLY A 382 12.49 4.24 13.09
CA GLY A 382 11.77 4.24 14.37
C GLY A 382 11.10 5.57 14.69
N PHE A 383 10.81 6.43 13.73
CA PHE A 383 10.22 7.77 13.95
C PHE A 383 9.03 7.76 14.94
N TYR A 384 8.12 6.81 14.81
CA TYR A 384 6.95 6.70 15.69
C TYR A 384 7.26 6.12 17.09
N ASN A 385 8.50 5.68 17.33
CA ASN A 385 8.89 5.08 18.61
C ASN A 385 9.11 6.16 19.67
N ILE A 386 8.29 6.17 20.72
CA ILE A 386 8.38 7.10 21.84
C ILE A 386 9.09 6.48 23.07
N GLY A 387 9.60 5.26 22.93
CA GLY A 387 10.22 4.49 24.02
C GLY A 387 9.22 3.79 24.92
N SER A 388 9.73 3.22 26.02
CA SER A 388 8.93 2.49 27.01
C SER A 388 8.53 3.37 28.20
N LEU A 389 7.38 3.08 28.81
CA LEU A 389 6.87 3.76 30.00
C LEU A 389 6.97 2.85 31.23
N GLN A 390 7.58 3.35 32.31
CA GLN A 390 7.59 2.66 33.60
C GLN A 390 6.19 2.63 34.24
N PRO A 391 5.91 1.70 35.16
CA PRO A 391 4.66 1.68 35.92
C PRO A 391 4.31 3.04 36.54
N GLY A 392 3.14 3.56 36.23
CA GLY A 392 2.66 4.86 36.74
C GLY A 392 3.27 6.09 36.04
N GLN A 393 4.22 5.91 35.15
CA GLN A 393 4.82 7.02 34.36
C GLN A 393 3.80 7.62 33.42
N THR A 394 3.81 8.95 33.32
CA THR A 394 3.07 9.72 32.32
C THR A 394 4.05 10.44 31.41
N MET A 395 3.80 10.41 30.11
CA MET A 395 4.56 11.14 29.10
C MET A 395 3.61 12.08 28.34
N GLN A 396 4.05 13.31 28.12
CA GLN A 396 3.40 14.22 27.17
C GLN A 396 3.95 13.94 25.80
N ILE A 397 3.06 13.87 24.82
CA ILE A 397 3.36 13.60 23.43
C ILE A 397 2.58 14.59 22.60
N ASN A 398 3.27 15.27 21.69
CA ASN A 398 2.63 16.20 20.78
C ASN A 398 2.59 15.58 19.39
N LEU A 399 1.44 15.63 18.75
CA LEU A 399 1.18 15.05 17.43
C LEU A 399 0.75 16.17 16.48
N GLY A 400 1.04 16.01 15.20
CA GLY A 400 0.56 16.95 14.20
C GLY A 400 0.21 16.24 12.90
N TYR A 401 -0.76 16.80 12.18
CA TYR A 401 -1.28 16.29 10.92
C TYR A 401 -1.49 17.41 9.93
N PHE A 402 -1.14 17.19 8.67
CA PHE A 402 -1.58 18.07 7.60
C PHE A 402 -2.99 17.69 7.18
N VAL A 403 -3.90 18.65 7.21
CA VAL A 403 -5.34 18.42 7.01
C VAL A 403 -5.90 19.42 6.01
N ASP A 404 -6.68 18.94 5.08
CA ASP A 404 -7.43 19.80 4.17
C ASP A 404 -8.47 20.60 4.95
N GLU A 405 -8.55 21.93 4.74
CA GLU A 405 -9.42 22.83 5.51
C GLU A 405 -10.90 22.44 5.42
N ASP A 406 -11.32 21.92 4.27
CA ASP A 406 -12.69 21.45 4.03
C ASP A 406 -13.05 20.13 4.75
N LYS A 407 -12.08 19.47 5.38
CA LYS A 407 -12.26 18.24 6.16
C LYS A 407 -12.26 18.48 7.68
N LEU A 408 -11.93 19.68 8.17
CA LEU A 408 -11.75 19.98 9.59
C LEU A 408 -12.97 19.67 10.46
N ASP A 409 -14.18 19.82 9.93
CA ASP A 409 -15.45 19.53 10.63
C ASP A 409 -15.81 18.04 10.63
N SER A 410 -14.96 17.18 10.07
CA SER A 410 -15.23 15.78 9.82
C SER A 410 -14.09 14.85 10.28
N ILE A 411 -13.06 15.39 10.99
CA ILE A 411 -11.89 14.64 11.42
C ILE A 411 -12.08 14.00 12.80
N PHE A 412 -11.67 12.74 12.87
CA PHE A 412 -11.65 11.94 14.10
C PHE A 412 -10.28 11.25 14.21
N LEU A 413 -9.83 11.05 15.45
CA LEU A 413 -8.62 10.26 15.69
C LEU A 413 -9.01 8.84 16.06
N ASP A 414 -8.51 7.85 15.32
CA ASP A 414 -8.47 6.45 15.73
C ASP A 414 -7.29 6.29 16.70
N ALA A 415 -7.60 6.38 17.97
CA ALA A 415 -6.59 6.45 19.01
C ALA A 415 -6.05 5.06 19.33
N PHE A 416 -4.77 4.84 19.11
CA PHE A 416 -4.09 3.63 19.51
C PHE A 416 -4.76 2.34 19.05
N HIS A 417 -4.66 2.02 17.80
CA HIS A 417 -4.93 0.67 17.36
C HIS A 417 -3.60 -0.09 17.22
N TYR A 418 -3.10 -0.62 18.32
CA TYR A 418 -1.99 -1.55 18.34
C TYR A 418 -2.47 -2.93 18.77
N SER A 419 -3.31 -3.56 17.98
CA SER A 419 -3.26 -4.99 17.81
C SER A 419 -2.20 -5.20 16.74
N GLY A 420 -1.11 -5.86 17.06
CA GLY A 420 -0.18 -6.33 16.04
C GLY A 420 -1.00 -6.95 14.90
N PHE A 421 -0.48 -7.04 13.69
CA PHE A 421 -1.14 -7.58 12.49
C PHE A 421 -2.04 -8.80 12.78
N GLY A 422 -3.04 -8.62 13.63
CA GLY A 422 -4.10 -9.56 13.94
C GLY A 422 -5.13 -9.47 12.84
N ASP A 423 -5.69 -10.60 12.50
CA ASP A 423 -6.62 -10.83 11.41
C ASP A 423 -7.56 -9.66 11.17
N THR A 424 -7.66 -9.24 9.91
CA THR A 424 -8.55 -8.19 9.42
C THR A 424 -10.05 -8.43 9.69
N GLU A 425 -10.38 -9.57 10.31
CA GLU A 425 -11.74 -9.92 10.72
C GLU A 425 -12.31 -9.02 11.83
N ASP A 426 -11.44 -8.33 12.61
CA ASP A 426 -11.86 -7.49 13.74
C ASP A 426 -11.79 -5.98 13.47
N MET A 427 -11.93 -5.52 12.24
CA MET A 427 -12.01 -4.08 11.92
C MET A 427 -13.38 -3.48 12.25
N ASN A 428 -14.03 -3.94 13.31
CA ASN A 428 -15.25 -3.37 13.81
C ASN A 428 -14.97 -1.99 14.43
N ALA A 429 -15.64 -0.94 13.95
CA ALA A 429 -15.48 0.39 14.53
C ALA A 429 -15.83 0.46 16.02
N GLU A 430 -16.63 -0.48 16.54
CA GLU A 430 -16.93 -0.59 17.98
C GLU A 430 -15.77 -1.16 18.80
N ASP A 431 -14.76 -1.77 18.17
CA ASP A 431 -13.57 -2.31 18.85
C ASP A 431 -12.41 -1.30 18.88
N ARG A 432 -12.57 -0.13 18.25
CA ARG A 432 -11.60 0.95 18.21
C ARG A 432 -12.01 2.10 19.11
N TRP A 433 -11.03 2.84 19.60
CA TRP A 433 -11.26 4.07 20.38
C TRP A 433 -11.19 5.28 19.47
N TRP A 434 -12.30 5.97 19.34
CA TRP A 434 -12.43 7.16 18.53
C TRP A 434 -12.42 8.42 19.38
N ILE A 435 -11.70 9.44 18.98
CA ILE A 435 -11.73 10.75 19.60
C ILE A 435 -12.21 11.78 18.59
N ASP A 436 -13.30 12.47 18.93
CA ASP A 436 -13.83 13.59 18.15
C ASP A 436 -12.91 14.80 18.31
N ILE A 437 -12.19 15.15 17.25
CA ILE A 437 -11.25 16.28 17.21
C ILE A 437 -11.65 17.31 16.16
N ARG A 438 -12.91 17.32 15.72
CA ARG A 438 -13.45 18.24 14.72
C ARG A 438 -13.30 19.70 15.17
N GLN A 439 -13.06 20.61 14.22
CA GLN A 439 -12.84 22.03 14.43
C GLN A 439 -13.86 22.90 13.69
#